data_4fc3f07e43c466a98121b7300546c9ef
#
_entry.id   4fc3f07e43c466a98121b7300546c9ef
#
_cell.length_a   1.000
_cell.length_b   1.000
_cell.length_c   1.000
_cell.angle_alpha   90.00
_cell.angle_beta   90.00
_cell.angle_gamma   90.00
#
_symmetry.space_group_name_H-M   'P 1'
#
loop_
_entity.id
_entity.type
_entity.pdbx_description
1 polymer ?
#
loop_
_entity_poly.entity_id
_entity_poly.type
_entity_poly.pdbx_seq_one_letter_code
_entity_poly.pdbx_strand_id
1 'polypeptide(L)'
;MKKGIYLTIITIITVICIIGGSLYHLVNFLSFLPFHTTTSGSSTKEVASSASEPLDAFQNIVADTDVADITVCTGDDYSIDYQATTKLAPKYEVKNGTLTIQQTVKHTDKWGIGTPKRRCKITITIPAETSLDSIDIGGDVGDITVTGITSSKLVTDNAVGDTEIKQCTIPSIETDSAVGDTDI
;
A
#
# COMPACT_ATOMS: atom_id res chain seq x y z
N MET A 1 -21.41 -4.65 -54.53
CA MET A 1 -21.68 -5.64 -53.44
C MET A 1 -20.73 -5.50 -52.24
N LYS A 2 -19.48 -5.06 -52.38
CA LYS A 2 -18.52 -5.00 -51.23
C LYS A 2 -18.82 -3.90 -50.18
N LYS A 3 -19.39 -2.76 -50.57
CA LYS A 3 -19.70 -1.61 -49.68
C LYS A 3 -20.82 -1.94 -48.66
N GLY A 4 -21.84 -2.72 -49.07
CA GLY A 4 -22.95 -3.05 -48.17
C GLY A 4 -22.51 -4.02 -47.05
N ILE A 5 -21.69 -5.00 -47.40
CA ILE A 5 -21.17 -5.98 -46.42
C ILE A 5 -20.30 -5.30 -45.38
N TYR A 6 -19.44 -4.34 -45.78
CA TYR A 6 -18.61 -3.58 -44.88
C TYR A 6 -19.42 -2.72 -43.90
N LEU A 7 -20.48 -2.06 -44.40
CA LEU A 7 -21.36 -1.26 -43.56
C LEU A 7 -22.06 -2.13 -42.50
N THR A 8 -22.56 -3.31 -42.93
CA THR A 8 -23.23 -4.27 -42.03
C THR A 8 -22.27 -4.74 -40.91
N ILE A 9 -21.03 -5.05 -41.23
CA ILE A 9 -20.03 -5.50 -40.24
C ILE A 9 -19.76 -4.40 -39.23
N ILE A 10 -19.54 -3.15 -39.68
CA ILE A 10 -19.30 -2.00 -38.76
C ILE A 10 -20.50 -1.80 -37.84
N THR A 11 -21.74 -1.87 -38.37
CA THR A 11 -22.95 -1.70 -37.57
C THR A 11 -23.05 -2.79 -36.49
N ILE A 12 -22.74 -4.04 -36.81
CA ILE A 12 -22.77 -5.14 -35.84
C ILE A 12 -21.72 -4.91 -34.74
N ILE A 13 -20.50 -4.53 -35.11
CA ILE A 13 -19.43 -4.24 -34.11
C ILE A 13 -19.84 -3.08 -33.21
N THR A 14 -20.38 -2.00 -33.76
CA THR A 14 -20.84 -0.84 -32.98
C THR A 14 -21.94 -1.22 -32.00
N VAL A 15 -22.92 -2.04 -32.43
CA VAL A 15 -24.00 -2.52 -31.55
C VAL A 15 -23.44 -3.38 -30.41
N ILE A 16 -22.49 -4.26 -30.69
CA ILE A 16 -21.84 -5.09 -29.66
C ILE A 16 -21.09 -4.24 -28.66
N CYS A 17 -20.36 -3.20 -29.11
CA CYS A 17 -19.65 -2.27 -28.22
C CYS A 17 -20.62 -1.45 -27.35
N ILE A 18 -21.75 -1.01 -27.89
CA ILE A 18 -22.78 -0.28 -27.14
C ILE A 18 -23.43 -1.17 -26.08
N ILE A 19 -23.80 -2.40 -26.45
CA ILE A 19 -24.40 -3.35 -25.52
C ILE A 19 -23.38 -3.74 -24.42
N GLY A 20 -22.15 -4.06 -24.80
CA GLY A 20 -21.09 -4.40 -23.84
C GLY A 20 -20.75 -3.27 -22.88
N GLY A 21 -20.62 -2.04 -23.40
CA GLY A 21 -20.39 -0.85 -22.59
C GLY A 21 -21.56 -0.53 -21.65
N SER A 22 -22.79 -0.67 -22.15
CA SER A 22 -24.01 -0.45 -21.35
C SER A 22 -24.17 -1.48 -20.24
N LEU A 23 -23.88 -2.76 -20.51
CA LEU A 23 -23.88 -3.80 -19.48
C LEU A 23 -22.79 -3.55 -18.42
N TYR A 24 -21.61 -3.12 -18.82
CA TYR A 24 -20.53 -2.79 -17.90
C TYR A 24 -20.92 -1.65 -16.95
N HIS A 25 -21.54 -0.58 -17.48
CA HIS A 25 -22.05 0.51 -16.65
C HIS A 25 -23.23 0.10 -15.77
N LEU A 26 -24.10 -0.80 -16.25
CA LEU A 26 -25.24 -1.29 -15.49
C LEU A 26 -24.80 -2.17 -14.31
N VAL A 27 -23.81 -3.03 -14.51
CA VAL A 27 -23.25 -3.87 -13.44
C VAL A 27 -22.60 -2.98 -12.36
N ASN A 28 -21.85 -1.96 -12.73
CA ASN A 28 -21.28 -1.00 -11.78
C ASN A 28 -22.34 -0.18 -11.04
N PHE A 29 -23.43 0.21 -11.73
CA PHE A 29 -24.54 0.94 -11.11
C PHE A 29 -25.35 0.05 -10.16
N LEU A 30 -25.62 -1.22 -10.52
CA LEU A 30 -26.30 -2.18 -9.66
C LEU A 30 -25.48 -2.53 -8.39
N SER A 31 -24.17 -2.44 -8.45
CA SER A 31 -23.30 -2.63 -7.27
C SER A 31 -23.44 -1.50 -6.25
N PHE A 32 -24.01 -0.36 -6.63
CA PHE A 32 -24.24 0.79 -5.74
C PHE A 32 -25.60 0.75 -5.05
N LEU A 33 -26.54 -0.10 -5.52
CA LEU A 33 -27.86 -0.23 -4.90
C LEU A 33 -27.82 -1.27 -3.78
N PRO A 34 -28.33 -0.95 -2.55
CA PRO A 34 -28.35 -1.88 -1.44
C PRO A 34 -29.47 -2.93 -1.63
N PHE A 35 -29.36 -3.79 -2.63
CA PHE A 35 -30.19 -4.97 -2.71
C PHE A 35 -29.62 -6.07 -1.83
N HIS A 36 -30.25 -6.31 -0.69
CA HIS A 36 -30.07 -7.49 0.12
C HIS A 36 -30.51 -8.73 -0.66
N THR A 37 -29.66 -9.26 -1.51
CA THR A 37 -29.80 -10.65 -1.93
C THR A 37 -28.92 -11.49 -1.00
N THR A 38 -29.55 -12.22 -0.09
CA THR A 38 -28.93 -13.31 0.66
C THR A 38 -28.52 -14.41 -0.31
N THR A 39 -27.41 -14.21 -0.98
CA THR A 39 -26.71 -15.30 -1.63
C THR A 39 -25.59 -15.70 -0.68
N SER A 40 -25.70 -16.90 -0.09
CA SER A 40 -24.62 -17.55 0.66
C SER A 40 -23.41 -17.78 -0.26
N GLY A 41 -22.71 -16.71 -0.56
CA GLY A 41 -21.35 -16.76 -1.04
C GLY A 41 -20.47 -16.99 0.19
N SER A 42 -19.76 -18.10 0.23
CA SER A 42 -18.66 -18.33 1.16
C SER A 42 -17.64 -17.21 0.98
N SER A 43 -17.85 -16.07 1.66
CA SER A 43 -16.80 -15.10 1.84
C SER A 43 -15.82 -15.76 2.81
N THR A 44 -14.71 -16.23 2.29
CA THR A 44 -13.53 -16.47 3.10
C THR A 44 -13.26 -15.13 3.79
N LYS A 45 -13.62 -15.01 5.08
CA LYS A 45 -13.23 -13.86 5.90
C LYS A 45 -11.71 -13.81 5.82
N GLU A 46 -11.18 -12.83 5.13
CA GLU A 46 -9.76 -12.56 5.15
C GLU A 46 -9.43 -12.22 6.60
N VAL A 47 -8.64 -13.07 7.25
CA VAL A 47 -8.33 -12.94 8.67
C VAL A 47 -7.44 -11.70 8.79
N ALA A 48 -7.89 -10.70 9.54
CA ALA A 48 -7.06 -9.56 9.89
C ALA A 48 -5.92 -10.03 10.80
N SER A 49 -4.70 -9.63 10.48
CA SER A 49 -3.52 -9.80 11.32
C SER A 49 -3.13 -8.44 11.88
N SER A 50 -2.95 -8.36 13.17
CA SER A 50 -2.44 -7.16 13.84
C SER A 50 -1.48 -7.56 14.93
N ALA A 51 -0.41 -6.82 15.09
CA ALA A 51 0.48 -6.92 16.23
C ALA A 51 0.86 -5.52 16.69
N SER A 52 1.14 -5.41 17.99
CA SER A 52 1.76 -4.27 18.64
C SER A 52 2.83 -4.86 19.54
N GLU A 53 4.08 -4.74 19.14
CA GLU A 53 5.19 -5.43 19.81
C GLU A 53 6.32 -4.43 20.15
N PRO A 54 6.87 -4.52 21.38
CA PRO A 54 8.09 -3.82 21.72
C PRO A 54 9.26 -4.40 20.93
N LEU A 55 10.21 -3.53 20.56
CA LEU A 55 11.41 -3.91 19.83
C LEU A 55 12.66 -3.64 20.68
N ASP A 56 13.72 -4.39 20.38
CA ASP A 56 15.04 -4.01 20.85
C ASP A 56 15.47 -2.68 20.22
N ALA A 57 16.37 -1.94 20.87
CA ALA A 57 16.88 -0.68 20.35
C ALA A 57 17.64 -0.87 19.04
N PHE A 58 17.40 0.04 18.09
CA PHE A 58 18.07 0.08 16.80
C PHE A 58 18.48 1.50 16.43
N GLN A 59 19.40 1.61 15.47
CA GLN A 59 19.90 2.88 14.93
C GLN A 59 19.65 3.02 13.43
N ASN A 60 19.26 1.91 12.78
CA ASN A 60 18.97 1.90 11.36
C ASN A 60 17.61 1.25 11.09
N ILE A 61 16.90 1.76 10.09
CA ILE A 61 15.67 1.19 9.56
C ILE A 61 15.89 0.86 8.09
N VAL A 62 15.51 -0.35 7.70
CA VAL A 62 15.42 -0.79 6.30
C VAL A 62 14.06 -1.43 6.10
N ALA A 63 13.23 -0.83 5.29
CA ALA A 63 11.90 -1.34 4.96
C ALA A 63 11.76 -1.52 3.45
N ASP A 64 11.22 -2.68 3.03
CA ASP A 64 10.96 -3.01 1.64
C ASP A 64 9.56 -3.65 1.56
N THR A 65 8.63 -2.96 0.88
CA THR A 65 7.21 -3.32 0.91
C THR A 65 6.56 -3.21 -0.46
N ASP A 66 5.78 -4.24 -0.86
CA ASP A 66 5.00 -4.20 -2.10
C ASP A 66 3.71 -3.36 -1.94
N VAL A 67 3.00 -3.50 -0.80
CA VAL A 67 1.74 -2.76 -0.56
C VAL A 67 1.57 -2.45 0.93
N ALA A 68 2.03 -1.29 1.37
CA ALA A 68 1.88 -0.85 2.74
C ALA A 68 1.96 0.67 2.89
N ASP A 69 1.14 1.22 3.79
CA ASP A 69 1.36 2.56 4.33
C ASP A 69 2.34 2.44 5.50
N ILE A 70 3.44 3.19 5.46
CA ILE A 70 4.49 3.17 6.48
C ILE A 70 4.51 4.51 7.21
N THR A 71 4.45 4.46 8.53
CA THR A 71 4.61 5.63 9.39
C THR A 71 5.78 5.42 10.33
N VAL A 72 6.72 6.36 10.37
CA VAL A 72 7.80 6.42 11.35
C VAL A 72 7.59 7.64 12.23
N CYS A 73 7.43 7.46 13.53
CA CYS A 73 7.12 8.54 14.44
C CYS A 73 7.82 8.37 15.79
N THR A 74 7.85 9.45 16.56
CA THR A 74 8.37 9.43 17.94
C THR A 74 7.31 8.98 18.95
N GLY A 75 7.74 8.35 20.03
CA GLY A 75 6.92 7.93 21.17
C GLY A 75 7.77 7.63 22.39
N ASP A 76 7.30 6.76 23.26
CA ASP A 76 7.96 6.47 24.53
C ASP A 76 9.03 5.37 24.40
N ASP A 77 8.73 4.32 23.61
CA ASP A 77 9.56 3.13 23.45
C ASP A 77 9.74 2.75 21.97
N TYR A 78 10.72 1.87 21.70
CA TYR A 78 10.84 1.22 20.39
C TYR A 78 9.72 0.20 20.23
N SER A 79 8.87 0.40 19.23
CA SER A 79 7.80 -0.55 18.93
C SER A 79 7.46 -0.58 17.45
N ILE A 80 6.81 -1.68 17.05
CA ILE A 80 6.17 -1.81 15.76
C ILE A 80 4.72 -2.22 15.96
N ASP A 81 3.83 -1.47 15.30
CA ASP A 81 2.42 -1.78 15.21
C ASP A 81 2.07 -2.03 13.76
N TYR A 82 1.34 -3.11 13.46
CA TYR A 82 0.81 -3.28 12.13
C TYR A 82 -0.62 -3.78 12.12
N GLN A 83 -1.35 -3.39 11.09
CA GLN A 83 -2.68 -3.88 10.75
C GLN A 83 -2.69 -4.32 9.29
N ALA A 84 -2.86 -5.61 9.05
CA ALA A 84 -2.82 -6.17 7.72
C ALA A 84 -3.81 -7.34 7.58
N THR A 85 -4.14 -7.71 6.35
CA THR A 85 -4.67 -9.04 6.10
C THR A 85 -3.53 -10.05 6.30
N THR A 86 -3.85 -11.29 6.69
CA THR A 86 -2.83 -12.32 6.96
C THR A 86 -1.83 -12.51 5.81
N LYS A 87 -2.28 -12.27 4.57
CA LYS A 87 -1.44 -12.38 3.38
C LYS A 87 -0.48 -11.22 3.19
N LEU A 88 -0.76 -10.08 3.81
CA LEU A 88 0.02 -8.86 3.74
C LEU A 88 0.78 -8.56 5.04
N ALA A 89 0.72 -9.45 6.02
CA ALA A 89 1.43 -9.27 7.28
C ALA A 89 2.94 -9.13 7.02
N PRO A 90 3.58 -8.05 7.51
CA PRO A 90 5.00 -7.85 7.33
C PRO A 90 5.80 -8.86 8.16
N LYS A 91 7.00 -9.15 7.72
CA LYS A 91 8.03 -9.81 8.52
C LYS A 91 9.01 -8.75 8.97
N TYR A 92 9.40 -8.79 10.21
CA TYR A 92 10.35 -7.84 10.76
C TYR A 92 11.29 -8.50 11.77
N GLU A 93 12.49 -7.98 11.87
CA GLU A 93 13.47 -8.37 12.87
C GLU A 93 14.40 -7.21 13.20
N VAL A 94 14.87 -7.14 14.45
CA VAL A 94 15.96 -6.26 14.85
C VAL A 94 17.22 -7.10 14.98
N LYS A 95 18.25 -6.76 14.21
CA LYS A 95 19.53 -7.46 14.24
C LYS A 95 20.68 -6.50 14.00
N ASN A 96 21.71 -6.59 14.83
CA ASN A 96 22.91 -5.74 14.74
C ASN A 96 22.58 -4.23 14.69
N GLY A 97 21.58 -3.80 15.45
CA GLY A 97 21.17 -2.40 15.50
C GLY A 97 20.37 -1.92 14.27
N THR A 98 19.87 -2.84 13.44
CA THR A 98 19.04 -2.54 12.26
C THR A 98 17.69 -3.22 12.41
N LEU A 99 16.60 -2.43 12.31
CA LEU A 99 15.26 -2.94 12.09
C LEU A 99 15.06 -3.18 10.60
N THR A 100 14.84 -4.45 10.24
CA THR A 100 14.52 -4.84 8.86
C THR A 100 13.06 -5.22 8.77
N ILE A 101 12.34 -4.65 7.80
CA ILE A 101 10.92 -4.93 7.54
C ILE A 101 10.79 -5.37 6.09
N GLN A 102 10.10 -6.49 5.86
CA GLN A 102 9.81 -7.01 4.53
C GLN A 102 8.33 -7.38 4.41
N GLN A 103 7.69 -6.88 3.36
CA GLN A 103 6.31 -7.24 3.05
C GLN A 103 6.21 -7.51 1.54
N THR A 104 5.87 -8.74 1.18
CA THR A 104 5.83 -9.17 -0.21
C THR A 104 4.47 -9.78 -0.56
N VAL A 105 3.90 -9.34 -1.67
CA VAL A 105 2.65 -9.89 -2.23
C VAL A 105 2.95 -11.00 -3.22
N LYS A 106 2.48 -12.21 -2.95
CA LYS A 106 2.66 -13.32 -3.90
C LYS A 106 1.88 -13.06 -5.20
N HIS A 107 2.56 -13.24 -6.32
CA HIS A 107 2.03 -13.02 -7.68
C HIS A 107 0.75 -13.81 -8.02
N THR A 108 0.43 -14.87 -7.27
CA THR A 108 -0.77 -15.70 -7.47
C THR A 108 -2.06 -15.01 -7.04
N ASP A 109 -1.97 -13.90 -6.33
CA ASP A 109 -3.13 -13.14 -5.84
C ASP A 109 -3.55 -12.01 -6.78
N LYS A 110 -3.11 -12.05 -8.04
CA LYS A 110 -3.43 -11.04 -9.04
C LYS A 110 -4.89 -11.11 -9.50
N TRP A 111 -5.54 -9.93 -9.41
CA TRP A 111 -6.67 -9.51 -10.22
C TRP A 111 -7.96 -10.33 -10.13
N GLY A 112 -8.65 -10.30 -8.99
CA GLY A 112 -10.09 -10.55 -8.92
C GLY A 112 -10.85 -9.21 -8.97
N ILE A 113 -11.81 -9.08 -9.89
CA ILE A 113 -12.81 -8.01 -9.82
C ILE A 113 -13.55 -8.17 -8.49
N GLY A 114 -13.45 -7.17 -7.60
CA GLY A 114 -14.09 -7.22 -6.28
C GLY A 114 -13.18 -7.67 -5.13
N THR A 115 -11.87 -7.59 -5.27
CA THR A 115 -10.95 -7.81 -4.13
C THR A 115 -11.22 -6.79 -3.03
N PRO A 116 -11.37 -7.23 -1.77
CA PRO A 116 -11.42 -6.31 -0.63
C PRO A 116 -10.19 -5.41 -0.68
N LYS A 117 -10.35 -4.16 -0.27
CA LYS A 117 -9.25 -3.20 -0.21
C LYS A 117 -8.15 -3.81 0.65
N ARG A 118 -7.10 -4.33 0.01
CA ARG A 118 -5.92 -4.83 0.68
C ARG A 118 -5.22 -3.63 1.26
N ARG A 119 -5.10 -3.59 2.56
CA ARG A 119 -4.39 -2.54 3.28
C ARG A 119 -3.43 -3.21 4.24
N CYS A 120 -2.20 -2.76 4.20
CA CYS A 120 -1.23 -3.00 5.25
C CYS A 120 -0.85 -1.62 5.79
N LYS A 121 -0.95 -1.43 7.10
CA LYS A 121 -0.44 -0.25 7.79
C LYS A 121 0.62 -0.70 8.75
N ILE A 122 1.77 -0.05 8.72
CA ILE A 122 2.90 -0.31 9.60
C ILE A 122 3.25 1.01 10.27
N THR A 123 3.30 1.02 11.60
CA THR A 123 3.76 2.16 12.39
C THR A 123 4.99 1.74 13.18
N ILE A 124 6.07 2.47 13.02
CA ILE A 124 7.33 2.29 13.74
C ILE A 124 7.45 3.46 14.71
N THR A 125 7.52 3.15 15.98
CA THR A 125 7.69 4.16 17.03
C THR A 125 9.10 4.11 17.59
N ILE A 126 9.70 5.29 17.82
CA ILE A 126 11.06 5.46 18.27
C ILE A 126 11.06 6.46 19.42
N PRO A 127 11.82 6.24 20.51
CA PRO A 127 11.92 7.23 21.61
C PRO A 127 12.34 8.59 21.10
N ALA A 128 11.69 9.66 21.60
CA ALA A 128 11.87 11.03 21.11
C ALA A 128 13.33 11.56 21.21
N GLU A 129 14.11 11.07 22.17
CA GLU A 129 15.51 11.44 22.39
C GLU A 129 16.49 10.68 21.49
N THR A 130 15.99 9.77 20.62
CA THR A 130 16.82 8.92 19.76
C THR A 130 17.23 9.64 18.49
N SER A 131 18.52 9.49 18.13
CA SER A 131 19.04 9.85 16.81
C SER A 131 19.38 8.58 16.06
N LEU A 132 18.78 8.40 14.88
CA LEU A 132 19.08 7.29 13.99
C LEU A 132 20.27 7.61 13.08
N ASP A 133 21.00 6.58 12.68
CA ASP A 133 22.06 6.71 11.68
C ASP A 133 21.46 6.81 10.28
N SER A 134 20.50 5.92 9.96
CA SER A 134 19.85 5.91 8.64
C SER A 134 18.44 5.37 8.68
N ILE A 135 17.63 5.89 7.78
CA ILE A 135 16.29 5.39 7.44
C ILE A 135 16.27 5.15 5.93
N ASP A 136 15.95 3.93 5.51
CA ASP A 136 15.83 3.52 4.11
C ASP A 136 14.50 2.79 3.92
N ILE A 137 13.58 3.41 3.16
CA ILE A 137 12.22 2.91 2.98
C ILE A 137 11.92 2.81 1.50
N GLY A 138 11.75 1.58 1.00
CA GLY A 138 11.25 1.27 -0.33
C GLY A 138 9.79 0.80 -0.29
N GLY A 139 8.97 1.31 -1.20
CA GLY A 139 7.57 0.93 -1.34
C GLY A 139 7.11 0.90 -2.80
N ASP A 140 6.39 -0.16 -3.21
CA ASP A 140 5.75 -0.17 -4.53
C ASP A 140 4.43 0.60 -4.52
N VAL A 141 3.59 0.40 -3.49
CA VAL A 141 2.27 1.06 -3.37
C VAL A 141 1.94 1.35 -1.91
N GLY A 142 1.73 2.61 -1.56
CA GLY A 142 1.34 3.07 -0.23
C GLY A 142 1.97 4.41 0.11
N ASP A 143 1.55 5.01 1.20
CA ASP A 143 2.06 6.29 1.63
C ASP A 143 3.18 6.13 2.67
N ILE A 144 4.19 7.00 2.61
CA ILE A 144 5.30 7.05 3.56
C ILE A 144 5.18 8.33 4.38
N THR A 145 5.10 8.21 5.70
CA THR A 145 5.07 9.36 6.61
C THR A 145 6.19 9.25 7.63
N VAL A 146 7.04 10.27 7.72
CA VAL A 146 8.11 10.38 8.74
C VAL A 146 7.90 11.64 9.56
N THR A 147 7.67 11.49 10.86
CA THR A 147 7.32 12.64 11.71
C THR A 147 8.11 12.67 13.01
N GLY A 148 8.71 13.83 13.33
CA GLY A 148 9.38 14.10 14.59
C GLY A 148 10.74 13.40 14.76
N ILE A 149 11.33 12.88 13.68
CA ILE A 149 12.53 12.03 13.74
C ILE A 149 13.81 12.84 13.59
N THR A 150 14.82 12.44 14.36
CA THR A 150 16.21 12.86 14.18
C THR A 150 16.98 11.71 13.55
N SER A 151 17.62 11.95 12.39
CA SER A 151 18.44 10.94 11.70
C SER A 151 19.55 11.61 10.91
N SER A 152 20.64 10.92 10.66
CA SER A 152 21.72 11.43 9.80
C SER A 152 21.35 11.36 8.33
N LYS A 153 20.56 10.37 7.92
CA LYS A 153 20.14 10.17 6.53
C LYS A 153 18.74 9.57 6.45
N LEU A 154 17.97 10.05 5.46
CA LEU A 154 16.70 9.44 5.04
C LEU A 154 16.75 9.19 3.52
N VAL A 155 16.41 7.99 3.12
CA VAL A 155 16.17 7.61 1.73
C VAL A 155 14.76 7.06 1.63
N THR A 156 13.97 7.55 0.69
CA THR A 156 12.67 6.98 0.35
C THR A 156 12.59 6.75 -1.15
N ASP A 157 12.16 5.55 -1.54
CA ASP A 157 11.86 5.19 -2.93
C ASP A 157 10.44 4.63 -2.96
N ASN A 158 9.50 5.42 -3.52
CA ASN A 158 8.09 5.07 -3.54
C ASN A 158 7.54 5.07 -4.97
N ALA A 159 7.16 3.94 -5.49
CA ALA A 159 6.66 3.89 -6.85
C ALA A 159 5.28 4.56 -7.00
N VAL A 160 4.35 4.34 -6.06
CA VAL A 160 2.99 4.92 -6.09
C VAL A 160 2.51 5.25 -4.70
N GLY A 161 2.33 6.52 -4.38
CA GLY A 161 1.84 7.03 -3.11
C GLY A 161 2.54 8.31 -2.71
N ASP A 162 2.05 8.94 -1.66
CA ASP A 162 2.58 10.21 -1.19
C ASP A 162 3.67 10.00 -0.14
N THR A 163 4.68 10.88 -0.12
CA THR A 163 5.73 10.89 0.89
C THR A 163 5.66 12.18 1.68
N GLU A 164 5.45 12.08 2.99
CA GLU A 164 5.32 13.20 3.89
C GLU A 164 6.38 13.16 4.98
N ILE A 165 7.22 14.21 5.09
CA ILE A 165 8.29 14.33 6.08
C ILE A 165 8.05 15.60 6.89
N LYS A 166 7.73 15.46 8.19
CA LYS A 166 7.35 16.59 9.03
C LYS A 166 8.12 16.64 10.34
N GLN A 167 8.49 17.83 10.75
CA GLN A 167 9.11 18.09 12.08
C GLN A 167 10.37 17.23 12.33
N CYS A 168 11.10 16.91 11.27
CA CYS A 168 12.30 16.08 11.31
C CYS A 168 13.57 16.93 11.35
N THR A 169 14.62 16.38 11.95
CA THR A 169 15.98 16.93 11.89
C THR A 169 16.87 15.94 11.15
N ILE A 170 16.95 16.09 9.82
CA ILE A 170 17.66 15.16 8.93
C ILE A 170 18.48 15.97 7.92
N PRO A 171 19.83 15.99 8.05
CA PRO A 171 20.69 16.79 7.17
C PRO A 171 20.79 16.24 5.74
N SER A 172 20.50 14.96 5.53
CA SER A 172 20.55 14.33 4.20
C SER A 172 19.24 13.60 3.92
N ILE A 173 18.45 14.16 3.01
CA ILE A 173 17.19 13.57 2.56
C ILE A 173 17.28 13.31 1.05
N GLU A 174 16.97 12.09 0.66
CA GLU A 174 16.88 11.65 -0.74
C GLU A 174 15.52 10.98 -0.93
N THR A 175 14.69 11.53 -1.79
CA THR A 175 13.36 11.01 -2.07
C THR A 175 13.20 10.80 -3.57
N ASP A 176 12.71 9.61 -3.96
CA ASP A 176 12.28 9.31 -5.32
C ASP A 176 10.82 8.84 -5.27
N SER A 177 10.00 9.38 -6.18
CA SER A 177 8.59 9.00 -6.31
C SER A 177 8.21 8.99 -7.79
N ALA A 178 7.70 7.87 -8.28
CA ALA A 178 7.26 7.79 -9.66
C ALA A 178 5.86 8.40 -9.86
N VAL A 179 4.94 8.19 -8.90
CA VAL A 179 3.57 8.73 -8.92
C VAL A 179 3.13 9.08 -7.51
N GLY A 180 2.97 10.35 -7.21
CA GLY A 180 2.56 10.89 -5.91
C GLY A 180 3.22 12.22 -5.61
N ASP A 181 2.84 12.82 -4.52
CA ASP A 181 3.40 14.08 -4.05
C ASP A 181 4.44 13.84 -2.94
N THR A 182 5.46 14.70 -2.87
CA THR A 182 6.45 14.72 -1.79
C THR A 182 6.37 16.05 -1.05
N ASP A 183 6.09 16.02 0.27
CA ASP A 183 6.02 17.17 1.18
C ASP A 183 7.11 17.05 2.26
N ILE A 184 7.96 18.08 2.40
CA ILE A 184 9.11 18.11 3.32
C ILE A 184 9.09 19.36 4.18
#